data_df13ae064fca7b215d1ec253e0fc27a1
#
_entry.id   df13ae064fca7b215d1ec253e0fc27a1
#
_cell.length_a   1.000
_cell.length_b   1.000
_cell.length_c   1.000
_cell.angle_alpha   90.00
_cell.angle_beta   90.00
_cell.angle_gamma   90.00
#
_symmetry.space_group_name_H-M   'P 1'
#
loop_
_entity.id
_entity.type
_entity.pdbx_description
1 polymer ?
#
loop_
_entity_poly.entity_id
_entity_poly.type
_entity_poly.pdbx_seq_one_letter_code
_entity_poly.pdbx_strand_id
1 'polypeptide(L)'
;KDTYFPKKRMTHLTTLEILSLMSYDEASRGKSKGLELIYAPIQESNMSRPLSQFTKPVVIGTTKEEGNIYIRNESRKLSSERFVEVMKLNDIHLHISQAQTGKDQARMVTTHYFETPAISFLNQLDNNPHCWKLRFDWCLSNASPFQSAYHILDLVFWFGKLEILKAHGVNSLEHERHLSKHMIDDLIYFATYHTMPWPSYSPQTPYCYIYK
;
A
#
# COMPACT_ATOMS: atom_id res chain seq x y z
N LYS A 1 -15.06 -16.15 18.73
CA LYS A 1 -13.88 -15.32 19.08
C LYS A 1 -13.59 -15.27 20.58
N ASP A 2 -14.60 -15.44 21.42
CA ASP A 2 -14.47 -15.37 22.90
C ASP A 2 -14.00 -16.65 23.59
N THR A 3 -13.74 -17.70 22.85
CA THR A 3 -13.47 -19.05 23.39
C THR A 3 -12.00 -19.32 23.68
N TYR A 4 -11.05 -18.59 23.06
CA TYR A 4 -9.64 -18.91 23.20
C TYR A 4 -8.95 -18.24 24.41
N PHE A 5 -9.35 -17.00 24.76
CA PHE A 5 -8.88 -16.29 25.97
C PHE A 5 -10.01 -15.48 26.63
N PRO A 6 -11.03 -16.13 27.16
CA PRO A 6 -12.27 -15.43 27.54
C PRO A 6 -12.17 -14.49 28.73
N LYS A 7 -11.03 -14.36 29.40
CA LYS A 7 -10.92 -13.61 30.65
C LYS A 7 -9.72 -12.67 30.80
N LYS A 8 -8.79 -12.64 29.83
CA LYS A 8 -7.64 -11.71 29.86
C LYS A 8 -7.94 -10.48 29.02
N ARG A 9 -7.76 -9.28 29.57
CA ARG A 9 -7.71 -8.05 28.76
C ARG A 9 -6.48 -8.10 27.86
N MET A 10 -6.56 -7.55 26.64
CA MET A 10 -5.45 -7.49 25.69
C MET A 10 -4.16 -6.94 26.29
N THR A 11 -4.27 -6.00 27.22
CA THR A 11 -3.14 -5.41 27.97
C THR A 11 -2.39 -6.38 28.90
N HIS A 12 -2.95 -7.55 29.15
CA HIS A 12 -2.35 -8.59 30.03
C HIS A 12 -1.88 -9.82 29.25
N LEU A 13 -1.90 -9.76 27.93
CA LEU A 13 -1.37 -10.84 27.09
C LEU A 13 0.14 -10.67 26.91
N THR A 14 0.87 -11.77 27.01
CA THR A 14 2.27 -11.82 26.61
C THR A 14 2.42 -11.74 25.10
N THR A 15 3.59 -11.37 24.60
CA THR A 15 3.90 -11.36 23.16
C THR A 15 3.63 -12.72 22.52
N LEU A 16 3.97 -13.82 23.19
CA LEU A 16 3.75 -15.17 22.67
C LEU A 16 2.25 -15.51 22.56
N GLU A 17 1.43 -15.10 23.53
CA GLU A 17 -0.02 -15.28 23.47
C GLU A 17 -0.64 -14.48 22.32
N ILE A 18 -0.18 -13.23 22.11
CA ILE A 18 -0.64 -12.39 20.99
C ILE A 18 -0.25 -13.05 19.65
N LEU A 19 0.99 -13.47 19.47
CA LEU A 19 1.46 -14.13 18.25
C LEU A 19 0.70 -15.43 17.97
N SER A 20 0.38 -16.20 19.03
CA SER A 20 -0.40 -17.43 18.90
C SER A 20 -1.84 -17.13 18.42
N LEU A 21 -2.48 -16.08 18.96
CA LEU A 21 -3.80 -15.65 18.51
C LEU A 21 -3.80 -15.18 17.05
N MET A 22 -2.80 -14.40 16.66
CA MET A 22 -2.65 -13.93 15.30
C MET A 22 -2.45 -15.09 14.34
N SER A 23 -1.59 -16.06 14.67
CA SER A 23 -1.35 -17.25 13.84
C SER A 23 -2.60 -18.11 13.68
N TYR A 24 -3.39 -18.28 14.73
CA TYR A 24 -4.66 -19.01 14.67
C TYR A 24 -5.67 -18.31 13.76
N ASP A 25 -5.83 -17.00 13.93
CA ASP A 25 -6.75 -16.20 13.14
C ASP A 25 -6.34 -16.17 11.65
N GLU A 26 -5.04 -16.04 11.38
CA GLU A 26 -4.49 -16.12 10.03
C GLU A 26 -4.72 -17.48 9.36
N ALA A 27 -4.53 -18.58 10.07
CA ALA A 27 -4.72 -19.94 9.54
C ALA A 27 -6.18 -20.19 9.17
N SER A 28 -7.14 -19.61 9.92
CA SER A 28 -8.57 -19.77 9.67
C SER A 28 -9.06 -19.11 8.39
N ARG A 29 -8.33 -18.12 7.87
CA ARG A 29 -8.73 -17.30 6.71
C ARG A 29 -8.30 -17.83 5.35
N GLY A 30 -7.35 -18.75 5.32
CA GLY A 30 -6.89 -19.36 4.07
C GLY A 30 -6.38 -18.31 3.06
N LYS A 31 -6.90 -18.35 1.82
CA LYS A 31 -6.48 -17.45 0.74
C LYS A 31 -6.89 -15.97 0.91
N SER A 32 -7.90 -15.69 1.72
CA SER A 32 -8.33 -14.30 1.99
C SER A 32 -7.45 -13.58 3.01
N LYS A 33 -6.50 -14.28 3.61
CA LYS A 33 -5.49 -13.74 4.51
C LYS A 33 -4.81 -12.50 3.90
N GLY A 34 -4.79 -11.41 4.65
CA GLY A 34 -4.24 -10.13 4.22
C GLY A 34 -5.21 -9.22 3.46
N LEU A 35 -6.34 -9.74 2.98
CA LEU A 35 -7.37 -8.91 2.34
C LEU A 35 -8.45 -8.44 3.32
N GLU A 36 -8.61 -9.08 4.46
CA GLU A 36 -9.70 -8.81 5.42
C GLU A 36 -9.36 -7.69 6.42
N LEU A 37 -8.20 -7.07 6.36
CA LEU A 37 -7.75 -5.92 7.16
C LEU A 37 -8.16 -5.97 8.67
N ILE A 38 -8.11 -7.16 9.28
CA ILE A 38 -8.62 -7.38 10.65
C ILE A 38 -7.82 -6.60 11.70
N TYR A 39 -6.54 -6.36 11.43
CA TYR A 39 -5.63 -5.62 12.30
C TYR A 39 -5.36 -4.20 11.79
N ALA A 40 -6.33 -3.60 11.10
CA ALA A 40 -6.25 -2.22 10.67
C ALA A 40 -6.46 -1.25 11.83
N PRO A 41 -5.90 -0.04 11.78
CA PRO A 41 -6.23 1.02 12.71
C PRO A 41 -7.72 1.32 12.68
N ILE A 42 -8.32 1.53 13.87
CA ILE A 42 -9.75 1.87 14.01
C ILE A 42 -9.85 3.37 14.21
N GLN A 43 -10.70 4.03 13.41
CA GLN A 43 -11.03 5.42 13.62
C GLN A 43 -12.10 5.52 14.71
N GLU A 44 -11.77 6.12 15.85
CA GLU A 44 -12.73 6.46 16.91
C GLU A 44 -13.32 7.85 16.66
N SER A 45 -14.59 8.02 16.92
CA SER A 45 -15.35 9.26 16.67
C SER A 45 -14.80 10.50 17.40
N ASN A 46 -14.04 10.30 18.47
CA ASN A 46 -13.44 11.36 19.30
C ASN A 46 -11.96 11.66 18.95
N MET A 47 -11.34 10.91 18.03
CA MET A 47 -9.92 11.09 17.63
C MET A 47 -9.70 12.08 16.48
N SER A 48 -10.75 12.55 15.83
CA SER A 48 -10.60 13.35 14.61
C SER A 48 -10.46 14.83 14.90
N ARG A 49 -9.24 15.35 14.87
CA ARG A 49 -9.06 16.73 14.41
C ARG A 49 -9.47 16.77 12.92
N PRO A 50 -10.30 17.73 12.51
CA PRO A 50 -10.64 17.86 11.10
C PRO A 50 -9.35 17.96 10.27
N LEU A 51 -9.19 17.12 9.25
CA LEU A 51 -8.02 17.17 8.34
C LEU A 51 -7.88 18.53 7.67
N SER A 52 -8.97 19.29 7.55
CA SER A 52 -8.95 20.68 7.08
C SER A 52 -8.09 21.64 7.93
N GLN A 53 -7.73 21.26 9.15
CA GLN A 53 -6.80 22.02 10.01
C GLN A 53 -5.34 21.54 9.90
N PHE A 54 -5.09 20.54 9.06
CA PHE A 54 -3.76 19.98 8.90
C PHE A 54 -2.94 20.83 7.91
N THR A 55 -1.90 21.48 8.41
CA THR A 55 -1.07 22.43 7.64
C THR A 55 0.35 21.93 7.36
N LYS A 56 0.70 20.75 7.85
CA LYS A 56 2.04 20.20 7.61
C LYS A 56 2.21 19.77 6.16
N PRO A 57 3.39 19.92 5.58
CA PRO A 57 3.70 19.38 4.27
C PRO A 57 3.51 17.85 4.23
N VAL A 58 2.91 17.34 3.16
CA VAL A 58 2.61 15.92 2.98
C VAL A 58 3.06 15.45 1.60
N VAL A 59 3.83 14.38 1.57
CA VAL A 59 4.04 13.57 0.36
C VAL A 59 3.42 12.22 0.57
N ILE A 60 2.55 11.80 -0.34
CA ILE A 60 1.95 10.46 -0.32
C ILE A 60 2.33 9.69 -1.57
N GLY A 61 2.78 8.45 -1.38
CA GLY A 61 3.20 7.57 -2.46
C GLY A 61 2.44 6.26 -2.48
N THR A 62 2.30 5.69 -3.67
CA THR A 62 1.86 4.32 -3.90
C THR A 62 2.75 3.66 -4.94
N THR A 63 2.80 2.34 -4.97
CA THR A 63 3.33 1.64 -6.14
C THR A 63 2.23 1.41 -7.17
N LYS A 64 2.59 1.18 -8.42
CA LYS A 64 1.62 0.99 -9.51
C LYS A 64 0.76 -0.25 -9.34
N GLU A 65 1.29 -1.30 -8.72
CA GLU A 65 0.64 -2.63 -8.67
C GLU A 65 0.70 -3.22 -7.25
N GLU A 66 0.28 -2.43 -6.27
CA GLU A 66 0.25 -2.79 -4.84
C GLU A 66 -0.41 -4.16 -4.59
N GLY A 67 -1.51 -4.45 -5.28
CA GLY A 67 -2.28 -5.68 -5.09
C GLY A 67 -1.56 -6.97 -5.52
N ASN A 68 -0.49 -6.87 -6.30
CA ASN A 68 0.23 -8.04 -6.78
C ASN A 68 0.94 -8.84 -5.67
N ILE A 69 1.17 -8.25 -4.50
CA ILE A 69 1.69 -9.00 -3.35
C ILE A 69 0.65 -9.98 -2.78
N TYR A 70 -0.63 -9.62 -2.88
CA TYR A 70 -1.74 -10.43 -2.37
C TYR A 70 -2.19 -11.46 -3.38
N ILE A 71 -2.26 -11.06 -4.66
CA ILE A 71 -2.78 -11.89 -5.76
C ILE A 71 -1.76 -11.87 -6.91
N ARG A 72 -0.74 -12.72 -6.80
CA ARG A 72 0.38 -12.74 -7.77
C ARG A 72 0.00 -13.36 -9.11
N ASN A 73 -0.93 -14.30 -9.13
CA ASN A 73 -1.30 -15.07 -10.31
C ASN A 73 -2.65 -15.77 -10.11
N GLU A 74 -3.11 -16.44 -11.13
CA GLU A 74 -4.38 -17.18 -11.12
C GLU A 74 -4.47 -18.26 -10.02
N SER A 75 -3.36 -18.85 -9.60
CA SER A 75 -3.37 -19.87 -8.53
C SER A 75 -3.65 -19.28 -7.14
N ARG A 76 -3.42 -17.99 -6.95
CA ARG A 76 -3.66 -17.27 -5.69
C ARG A 76 -4.95 -16.46 -5.67
N LYS A 77 -5.62 -16.33 -6.80
CA LYS A 77 -6.92 -15.65 -6.84
C LYS A 77 -7.96 -16.41 -6.01
N LEU A 78 -8.91 -15.67 -5.50
CA LEU A 78 -10.15 -16.21 -4.94
C LEU A 78 -11.14 -16.50 -6.06
N SER A 79 -12.22 -17.26 -5.79
CA SER A 79 -13.39 -17.21 -6.68
C SER A 79 -13.92 -15.76 -6.71
N SER A 80 -14.55 -15.39 -7.83
CA SER A 80 -15.06 -14.01 -7.98
C SER A 80 -16.05 -13.64 -6.88
N GLU A 81 -16.92 -14.59 -6.50
CA GLU A 81 -17.90 -14.46 -5.43
C GLU A 81 -17.23 -14.21 -4.07
N ARG A 82 -16.23 -15.08 -3.75
CA ARG A 82 -15.50 -14.94 -2.47
C ARG A 82 -14.70 -13.65 -2.41
N PHE A 83 -14.10 -13.21 -3.52
CA PHE A 83 -13.39 -11.95 -3.57
C PHE A 83 -14.32 -10.77 -3.30
N VAL A 84 -15.46 -10.72 -3.97
CA VAL A 84 -16.47 -9.65 -3.77
C VAL A 84 -16.99 -9.65 -2.32
N GLU A 85 -17.22 -10.83 -1.73
CA GLU A 85 -17.62 -10.96 -0.32
C GLU A 85 -16.55 -10.38 0.62
N VAL A 86 -15.28 -10.73 0.43
CA VAL A 86 -14.16 -10.20 1.24
C VAL A 86 -14.03 -8.69 1.10
N MET A 87 -14.14 -8.16 -0.11
CA MET A 87 -14.10 -6.70 -0.34
C MET A 87 -15.26 -5.99 0.34
N LYS A 88 -16.45 -6.59 0.34
CA LYS A 88 -17.62 -6.06 1.04
C LYS A 88 -17.42 -5.97 2.57
N LEU A 89 -16.63 -6.86 3.17
CA LEU A 89 -16.30 -6.77 4.60
C LEU A 89 -15.53 -5.48 4.97
N ASN A 90 -14.94 -4.84 3.96
CA ASN A 90 -14.22 -3.57 4.07
C ASN A 90 -14.99 -2.41 3.40
N ASP A 91 -16.31 -2.50 3.31
CA ASP A 91 -17.20 -1.52 2.69
C ASP A 91 -16.90 -1.23 1.19
N ILE A 92 -16.23 -2.16 0.50
CA ILE A 92 -15.90 -2.05 -0.92
C ILE A 92 -16.89 -2.89 -1.72
N HIS A 93 -17.78 -2.24 -2.45
CA HIS A 93 -18.84 -2.88 -3.24
C HIS A 93 -18.40 -3.05 -4.69
N LEU A 94 -18.14 -4.29 -5.10
CA LEU A 94 -17.74 -4.66 -6.44
C LEU A 94 -18.81 -5.51 -7.12
N HIS A 95 -18.87 -5.41 -8.45
CA HIS A 95 -19.60 -6.37 -9.28
C HIS A 95 -18.69 -7.59 -9.59
N ILE A 96 -19.25 -8.78 -9.65
CA ILE A 96 -18.51 -10.05 -9.90
C ILE A 96 -17.65 -9.97 -11.18
N SER A 97 -18.15 -9.29 -12.23
CA SER A 97 -17.41 -9.10 -13.48
C SER A 97 -16.10 -8.31 -13.35
N GLN A 98 -15.90 -7.59 -12.24
CA GLN A 98 -14.68 -6.83 -11.96
C GLN A 98 -13.58 -7.65 -11.32
N ALA A 99 -13.82 -8.92 -10.99
CA ALA A 99 -12.94 -9.77 -10.19
C ALA A 99 -12.72 -11.18 -10.79
N GLN A 100 -12.81 -11.31 -12.12
CA GLN A 100 -12.79 -12.61 -12.79
C GLN A 100 -11.39 -13.23 -12.86
N THR A 101 -10.38 -12.41 -13.10
CA THR A 101 -8.98 -12.87 -13.20
C THR A 101 -8.16 -12.46 -11.98
N GLY A 102 -7.02 -13.13 -11.76
CA GLY A 102 -6.07 -12.72 -10.71
C GLY A 102 -5.56 -11.29 -10.92
N LYS A 103 -5.39 -10.87 -12.17
CA LYS A 103 -5.01 -9.49 -12.53
C LYS A 103 -6.11 -8.49 -12.17
N ASP A 104 -7.37 -8.82 -12.41
CA ASP A 104 -8.49 -7.96 -12.02
C ASP A 104 -8.56 -7.80 -10.51
N GLN A 105 -8.46 -8.90 -9.76
CA GLN A 105 -8.47 -8.87 -8.30
C GLN A 105 -7.30 -8.06 -7.74
N ALA A 106 -6.08 -8.24 -8.26
CA ALA A 106 -4.91 -7.45 -7.87
C ALA A 106 -5.11 -5.96 -8.15
N ARG A 107 -5.70 -5.61 -9.31
CA ARG A 107 -6.04 -4.23 -9.65
C ARG A 107 -7.07 -3.65 -8.68
N MET A 108 -8.12 -4.40 -8.32
CA MET A 108 -9.12 -3.93 -7.35
C MET A 108 -8.48 -3.68 -5.98
N VAL A 109 -7.58 -4.56 -5.53
CA VAL A 109 -6.82 -4.33 -4.29
C VAL A 109 -5.97 -3.06 -4.38
N THR A 110 -5.20 -2.88 -5.47
CA THR A 110 -4.41 -1.66 -5.70
C THR A 110 -5.29 -0.40 -5.59
N THR A 111 -6.41 -0.40 -6.31
CA THR A 111 -7.30 0.76 -6.36
C THR A 111 -7.93 1.05 -5.00
N HIS A 112 -8.53 0.04 -4.36
CA HIS A 112 -9.39 0.28 -3.19
C HIS A 112 -8.64 0.32 -1.86
N TYR A 113 -7.50 -0.38 -1.74
CA TYR A 113 -6.74 -0.39 -0.48
C TYR A 113 -5.61 0.64 -0.46
N PHE A 114 -5.18 1.15 -1.62
CA PHE A 114 -4.03 2.06 -1.71
C PHE A 114 -4.34 3.36 -2.43
N GLU A 115 -4.74 3.33 -3.72
CA GLU A 115 -4.91 4.55 -4.50
C GLU A 115 -6.08 5.41 -4.01
N THR A 116 -7.26 4.82 -3.83
CA THR A 116 -8.46 5.55 -3.38
C THR A 116 -8.28 6.16 -2.00
N PRO A 117 -7.76 5.44 -0.98
CA PRO A 117 -7.47 6.04 0.32
C PRO A 117 -6.46 7.18 0.25
N ALA A 118 -5.38 7.04 -0.55
CA ALA A 118 -4.38 8.08 -0.74
C ALA A 118 -4.99 9.35 -1.36
N ILE A 119 -5.80 9.19 -2.41
CA ILE A 119 -6.50 10.31 -3.06
C ILE A 119 -7.54 10.93 -2.13
N SER A 120 -8.32 10.10 -1.44
CA SER A 120 -9.32 10.58 -0.48
C SER A 120 -8.69 11.39 0.65
N PHE A 121 -7.54 10.94 1.16
CA PHE A 121 -6.80 11.69 2.17
C PHE A 121 -6.32 13.05 1.62
N LEU A 122 -5.70 13.09 0.45
CA LEU A 122 -5.25 14.33 -0.18
C LEU A 122 -6.42 15.30 -0.47
N ASN A 123 -7.57 14.78 -0.91
CA ASN A 123 -8.76 15.59 -1.15
C ASN A 123 -9.32 16.22 0.15
N GLN A 124 -9.17 15.56 1.28
CA GLN A 124 -9.53 16.12 2.59
C GLN A 124 -8.57 17.22 3.06
N LEU A 125 -7.37 17.29 2.45
CA LEU A 125 -6.37 18.35 2.69
C LEU A 125 -6.46 19.49 1.67
N ASP A 126 -7.56 19.65 0.98
CA ASP A 126 -7.75 20.59 -0.15
C ASP A 126 -7.30 22.04 0.15
N ASN A 127 -7.40 22.46 1.41
CA ASN A 127 -6.93 23.78 1.86
C ASN A 127 -5.41 23.82 2.17
N ASN A 128 -4.69 22.72 2.04
CA ASN A 128 -3.26 22.65 2.28
C ASN A 128 -2.50 22.65 0.93
N PRO A 129 -1.83 23.76 0.55
CA PRO A 129 -1.10 23.85 -0.72
C PRO A 129 0.20 23.01 -0.71
N HIS A 130 0.57 22.45 0.42
CA HIS A 130 1.81 21.68 0.62
C HIS A 130 1.55 20.17 0.61
N CYS A 131 0.84 19.71 -0.42
CA CYS A 131 0.52 18.30 -0.63
C CYS A 131 1.06 17.83 -1.97
N TRP A 132 1.71 16.68 -1.98
CA TRP A 132 2.26 16.08 -3.21
C TRP A 132 1.90 14.61 -3.28
N LYS A 133 1.67 14.16 -4.53
CA LYS A 133 1.42 12.75 -4.83
C LYS A 133 2.54 12.21 -5.72
N LEU A 134 3.01 11.01 -5.42
CA LEU A 134 3.92 10.27 -6.27
C LEU A 134 3.43 8.84 -6.51
N ARG A 135 3.94 8.21 -7.57
CA ARG A 135 3.75 6.79 -7.84
C ARG A 135 5.06 6.17 -8.31
N PHE A 136 5.35 5.00 -7.79
CA PHE A 136 6.50 4.21 -8.21
C PHE A 136 6.06 3.18 -9.26
N ASP A 137 6.59 3.29 -10.49
CA ASP A 137 6.21 2.48 -11.64
C ASP A 137 7.33 1.55 -12.12
N TRP A 138 8.53 1.61 -11.51
CA TRP A 138 9.66 0.81 -11.97
C TRP A 138 9.37 -0.69 -11.95
N CYS A 139 9.69 -1.36 -13.06
CA CYS A 139 9.64 -2.81 -13.20
C CYS A 139 10.59 -3.27 -14.31
N LEU A 140 10.92 -4.56 -14.32
CA LEU A 140 11.71 -5.22 -15.35
C LEU A 140 10.90 -6.37 -15.97
N SER A 141 10.45 -6.21 -17.21
CA SER A 141 9.56 -7.15 -17.89
C SER A 141 10.10 -8.59 -17.98
N ASN A 142 11.40 -8.77 -17.98
CA ASN A 142 12.11 -10.06 -18.19
C ASN A 142 12.70 -10.62 -16.89
N ALA A 143 12.57 -9.93 -15.75
CA ALA A 143 13.17 -10.38 -14.48
C ALA A 143 12.12 -10.68 -13.44
N SER A 144 11.87 -11.96 -13.16
CA SER A 144 11.07 -12.36 -12.00
C SER A 144 11.89 -12.18 -10.71
N PRO A 145 11.34 -11.59 -9.64
CA PRO A 145 9.94 -11.22 -9.41
C PRO A 145 9.56 -9.78 -9.82
N PHE A 146 10.44 -9.02 -10.49
CA PHE A 146 10.31 -7.58 -10.72
C PHE A 146 9.47 -7.21 -11.96
N GLN A 147 8.64 -8.11 -12.45
CA GLN A 147 7.76 -7.87 -13.61
C GLN A 147 6.65 -6.84 -13.34
N SER A 148 6.52 -6.38 -12.12
CA SER A 148 5.55 -5.37 -11.71
C SER A 148 6.11 -4.52 -10.57
N ALA A 149 5.64 -3.27 -10.47
CA ALA A 149 5.91 -2.39 -9.35
C ALA A 149 4.99 -2.78 -8.17
N TYR A 150 5.29 -3.90 -7.52
CA TYR A 150 4.47 -4.45 -6.43
C TYR A 150 4.72 -3.74 -5.10
N HIS A 151 3.83 -3.98 -4.15
CA HIS A 151 3.87 -3.41 -2.80
C HIS A 151 5.25 -3.53 -2.14
N ILE A 152 5.72 -2.44 -1.56
CA ILE A 152 7.02 -2.28 -0.87
C ILE A 152 8.28 -2.32 -1.77
N LEU A 153 8.17 -2.52 -3.08
CA LEU A 153 9.34 -2.55 -3.95
C LEU A 153 10.08 -1.20 -3.99
N ASP A 154 9.37 -0.11 -3.87
CA ASP A 154 9.91 1.25 -3.78
C ASP A 154 10.85 1.45 -2.59
N LEU A 155 10.66 0.72 -1.47
CA LEU A 155 11.55 0.79 -0.30
C LEU A 155 12.99 0.39 -0.63
N VAL A 156 13.20 -0.52 -1.59
CA VAL A 156 14.53 -0.91 -2.07
C VAL A 156 15.27 0.31 -2.61
N PHE A 157 14.56 1.19 -3.32
CA PHE A 157 15.10 2.41 -3.93
C PHE A 157 15.21 3.55 -2.91
N TRP A 158 14.18 3.78 -2.10
CA TRP A 158 14.20 4.80 -1.04
C TRP A 158 15.34 4.62 -0.02
N PHE A 159 15.75 3.37 0.22
CA PHE A 159 16.84 3.06 1.16
C PHE A 159 18.14 2.64 0.47
N GLY A 160 18.22 2.72 -0.86
CA GLY A 160 19.43 2.36 -1.62
C GLY A 160 19.86 0.90 -1.48
N LYS A 161 18.93 -0.01 -1.17
CA LYS A 161 19.22 -1.45 -0.93
C LYS A 161 19.19 -2.27 -2.22
N LEU A 162 19.81 -1.75 -3.28
CA LEU A 162 19.76 -2.30 -4.65
C LEU A 162 20.43 -3.69 -4.79
N GLU A 163 21.22 -4.11 -3.82
CA GLU A 163 21.85 -5.45 -3.83
C GLU A 163 20.79 -6.57 -3.80
N ILE A 164 19.59 -6.29 -3.30
CA ILE A 164 18.44 -7.19 -3.37
C ILE A 164 18.09 -7.52 -4.83
N LEU A 165 18.18 -6.54 -5.72
CA LEU A 165 17.90 -6.71 -7.16
C LEU A 165 18.95 -7.64 -7.80
N LYS A 166 20.22 -7.47 -7.44
CA LYS A 166 21.30 -8.37 -7.92
C LYS A 166 21.10 -9.81 -7.48
N ALA A 167 20.72 -10.02 -6.21
CA ALA A 167 20.47 -11.36 -5.69
C ALA A 167 19.35 -12.10 -6.46
N HIS A 168 18.51 -11.37 -7.20
CA HIS A 168 17.45 -11.90 -8.04
C HIS A 168 17.76 -11.81 -9.55
N GLY A 169 19.02 -11.67 -9.93
CA GLY A 169 19.47 -11.79 -11.31
C GLY A 169 19.46 -10.50 -12.14
N VAL A 170 19.32 -9.34 -11.52
CA VAL A 170 19.48 -8.04 -12.21
C VAL A 170 20.98 -7.76 -12.40
N ASN A 171 21.49 -7.93 -13.60
CA ASN A 171 22.93 -7.91 -13.87
C ASN A 171 23.54 -6.50 -13.86
N SER A 172 22.84 -5.49 -14.35
CA SER A 172 23.26 -4.10 -14.34
C SER A 172 22.33 -3.29 -13.45
N LEU A 173 22.87 -2.42 -12.61
CA LEU A 173 22.14 -1.54 -11.71
C LEU A 173 22.40 -0.06 -11.98
N GLU A 174 22.81 0.30 -13.16
CA GLU A 174 23.16 1.69 -13.47
C GLU A 174 21.92 2.58 -13.44
N HIS A 175 20.86 2.18 -14.13
CA HIS A 175 19.58 2.87 -14.14
C HIS A 175 18.96 2.90 -12.73
N GLU A 176 18.95 1.79 -12.04
CA GLU A 176 18.41 1.64 -10.69
C GLU A 176 19.15 2.52 -9.66
N ARG A 177 20.47 2.65 -9.80
CA ARG A 177 21.26 3.58 -8.96
C ARG A 177 20.89 5.04 -9.22
N HIS A 178 20.71 5.42 -10.49
CA HIS A 178 20.26 6.77 -10.81
C HIS A 178 18.87 7.05 -10.28
N LEU A 179 17.92 6.13 -10.48
CA LEU A 179 16.59 6.24 -9.97
C LEU A 179 16.57 6.32 -8.44
N SER A 180 17.27 5.41 -7.76
CA SER A 180 17.37 5.40 -6.29
C SER A 180 17.99 6.69 -5.76
N LYS A 181 19.08 7.15 -6.39
CA LYS A 181 19.70 8.42 -6.00
C LYS A 181 18.72 9.59 -6.15
N HIS A 182 18.02 9.68 -7.26
CA HIS A 182 17.02 10.72 -7.51
C HIS A 182 15.91 10.68 -6.42
N MET A 183 15.36 9.50 -6.12
CA MET A 183 14.36 9.34 -5.07
C MET A 183 14.89 9.80 -3.70
N ILE A 184 16.10 9.43 -3.35
CA ILE A 184 16.75 9.83 -2.08
C ILE A 184 16.98 11.34 -2.04
N ASP A 185 17.49 11.93 -3.12
CA ASP A 185 17.72 13.37 -3.23
C ASP A 185 16.41 14.17 -3.05
N ASP A 186 15.32 13.70 -3.65
CA ASP A 186 13.99 14.28 -3.50
C ASP A 186 13.45 14.18 -2.08
N LEU A 187 13.69 13.04 -1.40
CA LEU A 187 13.30 12.87 0.00
C LEU A 187 14.09 13.81 0.92
N ILE A 188 15.39 13.96 0.68
CA ILE A 188 16.25 14.90 1.42
C ILE A 188 15.80 16.34 1.15
N TYR A 189 15.48 16.67 -0.11
CA TYR A 189 14.97 17.97 -0.49
C TYR A 189 13.67 18.30 0.25
N PHE A 190 12.72 17.37 0.28
CA PHE A 190 11.47 17.51 1.03
C PHE A 190 11.71 17.72 2.52
N ALA A 191 12.57 16.89 3.12
CA ALA A 191 12.89 17.01 4.55
C ALA A 191 13.55 18.35 4.90
N THR A 192 14.32 18.93 3.96
CA THR A 192 15.06 20.17 4.17
C THR A 192 14.20 21.42 3.91
N TYR A 193 13.43 21.40 2.81
CA TYR A 193 12.74 22.59 2.32
C TYR A 193 11.22 22.52 2.50
N HIS A 194 10.67 21.39 2.93
CA HIS A 194 9.23 21.17 3.12
C HIS A 194 8.40 21.36 1.85
N THR A 195 9.02 21.12 0.69
CA THR A 195 8.41 21.22 -0.64
C THR A 195 9.03 20.15 -1.56
N MET A 196 8.40 19.89 -2.70
CA MET A 196 8.92 18.99 -3.72
C MET A 196 9.28 19.75 -5.01
N PRO A 197 10.23 19.27 -5.82
CA PRO A 197 10.65 19.94 -7.06
C PRO A 197 9.64 19.79 -8.21
N TRP A 198 8.44 19.31 -7.95
CA TRP A 198 7.34 19.19 -8.91
C TRP A 198 6.05 19.83 -8.37
N PRO A 199 5.03 20.04 -9.23
CA PRO A 199 3.79 20.68 -8.82
C PRO A 199 3.09 19.96 -7.66
N SER A 200 2.49 20.74 -6.76
CA SER A 200 1.64 20.20 -5.69
C SER A 200 0.37 19.59 -6.27
N TYR A 201 -0.20 18.65 -5.49
CA TYR A 201 -1.49 18.06 -5.78
C TYR A 201 -2.62 18.98 -5.30
N SER A 202 -3.65 19.14 -6.13
CA SER A 202 -4.97 19.60 -5.69
C SER A 202 -6.06 18.80 -6.40
N PRO A 203 -7.29 18.74 -5.88
CA PRO A 203 -8.40 18.08 -6.57
C PRO A 203 -8.69 18.67 -7.96
N GLN A 204 -8.44 19.97 -8.13
CA GLN A 204 -8.64 20.71 -9.38
C GLN A 204 -7.51 20.47 -10.39
N THR A 205 -6.29 20.21 -9.89
CA THR A 205 -5.10 19.92 -10.70
C THR A 205 -4.38 18.70 -10.13
N PRO A 206 -4.91 17.50 -10.34
CA PRO A 206 -4.43 16.28 -9.70
C PRO A 206 -3.11 15.81 -10.33
N TYR A 207 -2.00 16.45 -9.95
CA TYR A 207 -0.67 16.05 -10.39
C TYR A 207 -0.17 14.84 -9.61
N CYS A 208 0.50 13.89 -10.31
CA CYS A 208 1.15 12.74 -9.71
C CYS A 208 2.53 12.56 -10.36
N TYR A 209 3.58 12.71 -9.59
CA TYR A 209 4.94 12.44 -10.07
C TYR A 209 5.18 10.92 -10.18
N ILE A 210 5.89 10.48 -11.23
CA ILE A 210 6.09 9.04 -11.50
C ILE A 210 7.59 8.74 -11.53
N TYR A 211 8.03 7.89 -10.62
CA TYR A 211 9.36 7.27 -10.65
C TYR A 211 9.33 5.99 -11.47
N LYS A 212 10.18 5.88 -12.51
CA LYS A 212 10.25 4.72 -13.40
C LYS A 212 11.64 4.52 -13.99
#